data_9c6f6a58c132c49f458096fbb09e354d
#
_entry.id   9c6f6a58c132c49f458096fbb09e354d
#
_cell.length_a   1.000
_cell.length_b   1.000
_cell.length_c   1.000
_cell.angle_alpha   90.00
_cell.angle_beta   90.00
_cell.angle_gamma   90.00
#
_symmetry.space_group_name_H-M   'P 1'
#
loop_
_entity.id
_entity.type
_entity.pdbx_description
1 polymer ?
#
loop_
_entity_poly.entity_id
_entity_poly.type
_entity_poly.pdbx_seq_one_letter_code
_entity_poly.pdbx_strand_id
1 'polypeptide(L)'
;MNNKKVIILGDSIAKGVVYSEDKRRYTILEDNCVKRLTRDTGVDITNLSSMGRTCADAFKTLERAELDKDTIVVLEYGGNDSDMPWKEVSQAPDSEHSARVPLPIFTQNMAALIERVRETGAQPVLTTPLPVDADRYFAWVSRSLDPHAILSWLGDVQHIYRWQERYANAVRKIAALKDVTLVDMRDAFLSQRKVADLLCFDGIHPNAQGHDVLYRTAMPYLTM
;
A
#
# COMPACT_ATOMS: atom_id res chain seq x y z
N MET A 1 13.48 22.29 18.09
CA MET A 1 13.22 21.10 17.27
C MET A 1 11.71 20.98 17.11
N ASN A 2 11.18 21.08 15.88
CA ASN A 2 9.74 20.93 15.66
C ASN A 2 9.37 19.49 16.03
N ASN A 3 8.54 19.35 17.05
CA ASN A 3 8.07 18.06 17.56
C ASN A 3 6.96 17.51 16.64
N LYS A 4 7.29 17.30 15.36
CA LYS A 4 6.32 16.76 14.39
C LYS A 4 5.99 15.33 14.78
N LYS A 5 4.70 15.05 14.95
CA LYS A 5 4.14 13.72 15.12
C LYS A 5 3.75 13.16 13.74
N VAL A 6 4.06 11.91 13.50
CA VAL A 6 3.64 11.22 12.27
C VAL A 6 2.64 10.12 12.61
N ILE A 7 1.51 10.11 11.94
CA ILE A 7 0.53 9.03 12.02
C ILE A 7 0.46 8.34 10.66
N ILE A 8 0.61 7.02 10.63
CA ILE A 8 0.54 6.23 9.41
C ILE A 8 -0.78 5.47 9.39
N LEU A 9 -1.61 5.75 8.40
CA LEU A 9 -2.80 4.99 8.04
C LEU A 9 -2.48 4.19 6.78
N GLY A 10 -2.50 2.88 6.89
CA GLY A 10 -2.11 2.02 5.78
C GLY A 10 -2.52 0.57 5.98
N ASP A 11 -1.95 -0.26 5.16
CA ASP A 11 -2.24 -1.69 5.13
C ASP A 11 -1.10 -2.56 5.69
N SER A 12 -0.95 -3.76 5.16
CA SER A 12 0.09 -4.71 5.56
C SER A 12 1.52 -4.23 5.25
N ILE A 13 1.69 -3.40 4.24
CA ILE A 13 3.00 -2.89 3.83
C ILE A 13 3.58 -1.97 4.92
N ALA A 14 2.84 -0.93 5.29
CA ALA A 14 3.26 -0.02 6.36
C ALA A 14 3.29 -0.71 7.73
N LYS A 15 2.46 -1.74 7.94
CA LYS A 15 2.52 -2.58 9.15
C LYS A 15 3.80 -3.40 9.24
N GLY A 16 4.50 -3.62 8.13
CA GLY A 16 5.73 -4.41 8.07
C GLY A 16 5.47 -5.91 7.97
N VAL A 17 4.35 -6.32 7.34
CA VAL A 17 4.04 -7.74 7.13
C VAL A 17 4.94 -8.32 6.05
N VAL A 18 5.48 -9.51 6.34
CA VAL A 18 6.26 -10.34 5.42
C VAL A 18 5.72 -11.77 5.42
N TYR A 19 5.85 -12.49 4.30
CA TYR A 19 5.58 -13.92 4.29
C TYR A 19 6.82 -14.70 4.70
N SER A 20 6.75 -15.44 5.78
CA SER A 20 7.83 -16.35 6.23
C SER A 20 7.62 -17.72 5.61
N GLU A 21 8.52 -18.13 4.72
CA GLU A 21 8.49 -19.44 4.07
C GLU A 21 8.69 -20.58 5.08
N ASP A 22 9.62 -20.41 6.04
CA ASP A 22 9.88 -21.38 7.10
C ASP A 22 8.64 -21.66 7.97
N LYS A 23 7.90 -20.59 8.32
CA LYS A 23 6.69 -20.67 9.15
C LYS A 23 5.42 -20.88 8.33
N ARG A 24 5.49 -20.76 6.99
CA ARG A 24 4.36 -20.81 6.06
C ARG A 24 3.20 -19.91 6.45
N ARG A 25 3.52 -18.72 6.96
CA ARG A 25 2.53 -17.72 7.41
C ARG A 25 3.08 -16.31 7.34
N TYR A 26 2.16 -15.35 7.38
CA TYR A 26 2.51 -13.95 7.55
C TYR A 26 3.02 -13.66 8.96
N THR A 27 4.07 -12.87 9.04
CA THR A 27 4.68 -12.37 10.28
C THR A 27 4.99 -10.89 10.10
N ILE A 28 5.32 -10.20 11.19
CA ILE A 28 5.80 -8.82 11.11
C ILE A 28 7.34 -8.86 11.16
N LEU A 29 7.97 -8.22 10.18
CA LEU A 29 9.42 -8.07 10.15
C LEU A 29 9.86 -7.25 11.36
N GLU A 30 10.81 -7.76 12.13
CA GLU A 30 11.24 -7.11 13.36
C GLU A 30 11.87 -5.74 13.09
N ASP A 31 12.76 -5.65 12.09
CA ASP A 31 13.41 -4.40 11.67
C ASP A 31 12.79 -3.86 10.36
N ASN A 32 11.45 -3.66 10.37
CA ASN A 32 10.73 -3.10 9.24
C ASN A 32 10.99 -1.58 9.06
N CYS A 33 10.61 -1.05 7.90
CA CYS A 33 10.81 0.36 7.54
C CYS A 33 10.37 1.33 8.64
N VAL A 34 9.15 1.20 9.17
CA VAL A 34 8.60 2.15 10.16
C VAL A 34 9.37 2.12 11.47
N LYS A 35 9.69 0.93 11.97
CA LYS A 35 10.49 0.79 13.20
C LYS A 35 11.89 1.38 13.06
N ARG A 36 12.52 1.18 11.89
CA ARG A 36 13.82 1.79 11.58
C ARG A 36 13.72 3.31 11.53
N LEU A 37 12.72 3.87 10.85
CA LEU A 37 12.50 5.30 10.80
C LEU A 37 12.31 5.88 12.20
N THR A 38 11.47 5.28 13.04
CA THR A 38 11.27 5.72 14.43
C THR A 38 12.59 5.72 15.22
N ARG A 39 13.35 4.62 15.15
CA ARG A 39 14.62 4.47 15.87
C ARG A 39 15.68 5.49 15.43
N ASP A 40 15.84 5.64 14.10
CA ASP A 40 17.00 6.36 13.56
C ASP A 40 16.76 7.88 13.43
N THR A 41 15.49 8.31 13.39
CA THR A 41 15.13 9.74 13.35
C THR A 41 14.72 10.30 14.72
N GLY A 42 14.26 9.46 15.63
CA GLY A 42 13.66 9.89 16.90
C GLY A 42 12.30 10.59 16.74
N VAL A 43 11.72 10.60 15.53
CA VAL A 43 10.38 11.15 15.28
C VAL A 43 9.32 10.26 15.94
N ASP A 44 8.33 10.87 16.58
CA ASP A 44 7.17 10.16 17.14
C ASP A 44 6.28 9.64 16.00
N ILE A 45 6.41 8.35 15.69
CA ILE A 45 5.64 7.69 14.63
C ILE A 45 4.62 6.73 15.25
N THR A 46 3.34 7.06 15.15
CA THR A 46 2.23 6.18 15.50
C THR A 46 1.74 5.44 14.25
N ASN A 47 1.99 4.13 14.18
CA ASN A 47 1.57 3.29 13.05
C ASN A 47 0.23 2.61 13.33
N LEU A 48 -0.84 3.10 12.70
CA LEU A 48 -2.21 2.57 12.81
C LEU A 48 -2.58 1.63 11.65
N SER A 49 -1.60 1.22 10.84
CA SER A 49 -1.79 0.34 9.70
C SER A 49 -2.22 -1.07 10.12
N SER A 50 -3.03 -1.72 9.30
CA SER A 50 -3.52 -3.08 9.57
C SER A 50 -3.65 -3.90 8.29
N MET A 51 -3.31 -5.19 8.38
CA MET A 51 -3.35 -6.12 7.26
C MET A 51 -4.72 -6.11 6.56
N GLY A 52 -4.73 -6.08 5.23
CA GLY A 52 -5.93 -6.19 4.41
C GLY A 52 -6.81 -4.94 4.36
N ARG A 53 -6.39 -3.81 4.94
CA ARG A 53 -7.15 -2.57 4.94
C ARG A 53 -7.14 -1.90 3.57
N THR A 54 -8.25 -1.23 3.27
CA THR A 54 -8.47 -0.39 2.10
C THR A 54 -8.62 1.09 2.52
N CYS A 55 -8.61 2.00 1.56
CA CYS A 55 -8.85 3.43 1.84
C CYS A 55 -10.21 3.68 2.51
N ALA A 56 -11.22 2.84 2.27
CA ALA A 56 -12.52 2.94 2.92
C ALA A 56 -12.44 2.71 4.45
N ASP A 57 -11.53 1.83 4.89
CA ASP A 57 -11.30 1.58 6.31
C ASP A 57 -10.61 2.76 7.02
N ALA A 58 -9.90 3.59 6.27
CA ALA A 58 -9.13 4.71 6.81
C ALA A 58 -10.00 5.74 7.51
N PHE A 59 -11.22 6.00 7.04
CA PHE A 59 -12.14 6.96 7.66
C PHE A 59 -12.40 6.63 9.13
N LYS A 60 -12.72 5.37 9.42
CA LYS A 60 -12.98 4.91 10.79
C LYS A 60 -11.73 4.99 11.68
N THR A 61 -10.55 4.79 11.11
CA THR A 61 -9.29 4.90 11.84
C THR A 61 -8.95 6.36 12.11
N LEU A 62 -9.19 7.23 11.13
CA LEU A 62 -8.96 8.67 11.23
C LEU A 62 -9.84 9.33 12.30
N GLU A 63 -11.11 8.90 12.43
CA GLU A 63 -12.05 9.41 13.46
C GLU A 63 -11.56 9.17 14.90
N ARG A 64 -10.66 8.19 15.09
CA ARG A 64 -10.13 7.81 16.41
C ARG A 64 -8.72 8.36 16.66
N ALA A 65 -8.10 8.94 15.64
CA ALA A 65 -6.77 9.49 15.73
C ALA A 65 -6.83 10.92 16.30
N GLU A 66 -5.94 11.20 17.25
CA GLU A 66 -5.76 12.56 17.75
C GLU A 66 -4.84 13.32 16.81
N LEU A 67 -5.41 14.25 16.05
CA LEU A 67 -4.73 15.05 15.02
C LEU A 67 -4.74 16.52 15.41
N ASP A 68 -3.64 17.19 15.08
CA ASP A 68 -3.46 18.62 15.24
C ASP A 68 -2.57 19.19 14.11
N LYS A 69 -2.30 20.50 14.16
CA LYS A 69 -1.48 21.20 13.16
C LYS A 69 -0.01 20.73 13.07
N ASP A 70 0.50 20.05 14.11
CA ASP A 70 1.87 19.54 14.18
C ASP A 70 1.95 18.07 13.73
N THR A 71 0.80 17.50 13.32
CA THR A 71 0.68 16.11 12.88
C THR A 71 0.81 15.99 11.36
N ILE A 72 1.63 15.04 10.92
CA ILE A 72 1.69 14.56 9.53
C ILE A 72 0.93 13.23 9.46
N VAL A 73 -0.01 13.11 8.52
CA VAL A 73 -0.78 11.88 8.30
C VAL A 73 -0.36 11.26 6.97
N VAL A 74 0.29 10.11 7.04
CA VAL A 74 0.67 9.31 5.87
C VAL A 74 -0.49 8.38 5.49
N LEU A 75 -0.97 8.48 4.25
CA LEU A 75 -2.02 7.65 3.67
C LEU A 75 -1.39 6.66 2.69
N GLU A 76 -1.28 5.40 3.10
CA GLU A 76 -0.66 4.29 2.35
C GLU A 76 -1.73 3.28 1.95
N TYR A 77 -2.35 3.46 0.80
CA TYR A 77 -3.44 2.64 0.27
C TYR A 77 -3.33 2.42 -1.24
N GLY A 78 -4.09 1.46 -1.75
CA GLY A 78 -4.20 1.15 -3.16
C GLY A 78 -3.86 -0.30 -3.51
N GLY A 79 -3.04 -0.98 -2.70
CA GLY A 79 -2.73 -2.39 -2.87
C GLY A 79 -3.97 -3.27 -2.71
N ASN A 80 -4.57 -3.26 -1.52
CA ASN A 80 -5.80 -4.00 -1.25
C ASN A 80 -7.02 -3.44 -1.99
N ASP A 81 -7.04 -2.13 -2.24
CA ASP A 81 -8.15 -1.49 -2.98
C ASP A 81 -8.26 -2.04 -4.40
N SER A 82 -7.11 -2.27 -5.05
CA SER A 82 -7.03 -2.80 -6.41
C SER A 82 -7.23 -4.31 -6.50
N ASP A 83 -7.20 -5.02 -5.39
CA ASP A 83 -7.31 -6.48 -5.36
C ASP A 83 -8.69 -6.97 -5.81
N MET A 84 -8.73 -8.16 -6.39
CA MET A 84 -9.94 -8.75 -6.94
C MET A 84 -10.54 -9.82 -6.01
N PRO A 85 -11.86 -10.07 -6.10
CA PRO A 85 -12.51 -11.17 -5.40
C PRO A 85 -12.19 -12.51 -6.08
N TRP A 86 -10.94 -12.96 -6.02
CA TRP A 86 -10.41 -14.08 -6.80
C TRP A 86 -11.24 -15.35 -6.73
N LYS A 87 -11.87 -15.62 -5.58
CA LYS A 87 -12.78 -16.78 -5.44
C LYS A 87 -14.00 -16.64 -6.34
N GLU A 88 -14.59 -15.46 -6.41
CA GLU A 88 -15.75 -15.17 -7.27
C GLU A 88 -15.35 -15.19 -8.74
N VAL A 89 -14.20 -14.61 -9.08
CA VAL A 89 -13.61 -14.67 -10.42
C VAL A 89 -13.42 -16.12 -10.87
N SER A 90 -12.85 -16.96 -10.01
CA SER A 90 -12.66 -18.39 -10.31
C SER A 90 -13.96 -19.17 -10.49
N GLN A 91 -15.03 -18.76 -9.79
CA GLN A 91 -16.34 -19.44 -9.86
C GLN A 91 -17.22 -18.98 -11.04
N ALA A 92 -17.03 -17.76 -11.51
CA ALA A 92 -17.84 -17.16 -12.57
C ALA A 92 -16.96 -16.29 -13.51
N PRO A 93 -16.02 -16.92 -14.25
CA PRO A 93 -15.03 -16.17 -15.05
C PRO A 93 -15.65 -15.38 -16.22
N ASP A 94 -16.85 -15.72 -16.65
CA ASP A 94 -17.56 -14.99 -17.72
C ASP A 94 -18.37 -13.78 -17.20
N SER A 95 -18.37 -13.57 -15.88
CA SER A 95 -19.07 -12.44 -15.25
C SER A 95 -18.17 -11.22 -15.15
N GLU A 96 -18.79 -10.04 -15.01
CA GLU A 96 -18.04 -8.83 -14.63
C GLU A 96 -17.67 -8.86 -13.15
N HIS A 97 -16.41 -8.56 -12.87
CA HIS A 97 -15.90 -8.45 -11.51
C HIS A 97 -15.27 -7.08 -11.28
N SER A 98 -15.41 -6.57 -10.08
CA SER A 98 -14.84 -5.29 -9.68
C SER A 98 -13.79 -5.49 -8.58
N ALA A 99 -12.79 -4.62 -8.56
CA ALA A 99 -11.85 -4.56 -7.44
C ALA A 99 -12.59 -4.29 -6.12
N ARG A 100 -11.96 -4.63 -5.01
CA ARG A 100 -12.50 -4.42 -3.65
C ARG A 100 -12.95 -2.98 -3.41
N VAL A 101 -12.22 -2.01 -3.96
CA VAL A 101 -12.64 -0.61 -4.05
C VAL A 101 -12.47 -0.18 -5.51
N PRO A 102 -13.54 -0.07 -6.30
CA PRO A 102 -13.45 0.34 -7.70
C PRO A 102 -12.68 1.67 -7.86
N LEU A 103 -11.89 1.80 -8.92
CA LEU A 103 -10.98 2.93 -9.10
C LEU A 103 -11.63 4.33 -8.97
N PRO A 104 -12.85 4.59 -9.48
CA PRO A 104 -13.52 5.87 -9.23
C PRO A 104 -13.81 6.13 -7.75
N ILE A 105 -14.26 5.10 -7.02
CA ILE A 105 -14.54 5.18 -5.57
C ILE A 105 -13.23 5.35 -4.77
N PHE A 106 -12.17 4.62 -5.15
CA PHE A 106 -10.84 4.81 -4.57
C PHE A 106 -10.37 6.26 -4.71
N THR A 107 -10.51 6.84 -5.91
CA THR A 107 -10.11 8.21 -6.20
C THR A 107 -10.89 9.22 -5.34
N GLN A 108 -12.21 9.02 -5.22
CA GLN A 108 -13.08 9.85 -4.37
C GLN A 108 -12.71 9.72 -2.88
N ASN A 109 -12.51 8.49 -2.39
CA ASN A 109 -12.15 8.24 -1.00
C ASN A 109 -10.81 8.86 -0.64
N MET A 110 -9.78 8.69 -1.48
CA MET A 110 -8.46 9.28 -1.23
C MET A 110 -8.53 10.82 -1.20
N ALA A 111 -9.28 11.42 -2.12
CA ALA A 111 -9.49 12.87 -2.12
C ALA A 111 -10.22 13.34 -0.84
N ALA A 112 -11.25 12.61 -0.40
CA ALA A 112 -11.99 12.91 0.82
C ALA A 112 -11.13 12.75 2.09
N LEU A 113 -10.28 11.71 2.14
CA LEU A 113 -9.34 11.52 3.27
C LEU A 113 -8.35 12.68 3.39
N ILE A 114 -7.83 13.18 2.27
CA ILE A 114 -6.96 14.36 2.26
C ILE A 114 -7.67 15.56 2.90
N GLU A 115 -8.91 15.86 2.48
CA GLU A 115 -9.68 16.97 3.04
C GLU A 115 -9.98 16.77 4.53
N ARG A 116 -10.36 15.55 4.93
CA ARG A 116 -10.59 15.23 6.36
C ARG A 116 -9.35 15.45 7.22
N VAL A 117 -8.16 15.08 6.71
CA VAL A 117 -6.90 15.35 7.41
C VAL A 117 -6.67 16.87 7.51
N ARG A 118 -6.87 17.62 6.43
CA ARG A 118 -6.69 19.07 6.41
C ARG A 118 -7.65 19.82 7.34
N GLU A 119 -8.88 19.34 7.47
CA GLU A 119 -9.90 19.92 8.39
C GLU A 119 -9.45 19.92 9.85
N THR A 120 -8.55 19.00 10.24
CA THR A 120 -7.97 18.96 11.60
C THR A 120 -6.75 19.89 11.76
N GLY A 121 -6.30 20.52 10.69
CA GLY A 121 -5.06 21.28 10.63
C GLY A 121 -3.80 20.41 10.35
N ALA A 122 -3.95 19.09 10.33
CA ALA A 122 -2.85 18.14 10.04
C ALA A 122 -2.45 18.16 8.55
N GLN A 123 -1.24 17.72 8.27
CA GLN A 123 -0.67 17.69 6.93
C GLN A 123 -0.78 16.28 6.33
N PRO A 124 -1.54 16.08 5.24
CA PRO A 124 -1.58 14.80 4.53
C PRO A 124 -0.32 14.58 3.70
N VAL A 125 0.12 13.32 3.66
CA VAL A 125 1.18 12.81 2.78
C VAL A 125 0.67 11.53 2.13
N LEU A 126 0.85 11.38 0.82
CA LEU A 126 0.48 10.16 0.10
C LEU A 126 1.69 9.29 -0.19
N THR A 127 1.47 7.98 -0.24
CA THR A 127 2.44 7.05 -0.82
C THR A 127 1.80 6.25 -1.96
N THR A 128 2.58 5.92 -2.99
CA THR A 128 2.09 5.04 -4.06
C THR A 128 2.11 3.58 -3.59
N PRO A 129 1.13 2.74 -3.99
CA PRO A 129 1.20 1.29 -3.77
C PRO A 129 2.40 0.69 -4.51
N LEU A 130 3.04 -0.30 -3.89
CA LEU A 130 4.22 -0.98 -4.44
C LEU A 130 3.90 -1.73 -5.73
N PRO A 131 4.87 -1.98 -6.61
CA PRO A 131 4.66 -2.85 -7.76
C PRO A 131 4.41 -4.29 -7.29
N VAL A 132 3.56 -5.00 -8.02
CA VAL A 132 3.30 -6.44 -7.82
C VAL A 132 4.12 -7.27 -8.80
N ASP A 133 4.65 -8.41 -8.36
CA ASP A 133 5.11 -9.48 -9.24
C ASP A 133 3.87 -10.28 -9.67
N ALA A 134 3.38 -10.01 -10.88
CA ALA A 134 2.11 -10.56 -11.34
C ALA A 134 2.13 -12.09 -11.43
N ASP A 135 3.26 -12.70 -11.84
CA ASP A 135 3.36 -14.16 -11.98
C ASP A 135 3.34 -14.84 -10.61
N ARG A 136 4.10 -14.33 -9.64
CA ARG A 136 4.07 -14.84 -8.27
C ARG A 136 2.70 -14.64 -7.62
N TYR A 137 2.12 -13.45 -7.78
CA TYR A 137 0.81 -13.16 -7.19
C TYR A 137 -0.30 -14.01 -7.81
N PHE A 138 -0.29 -14.21 -9.13
CA PHE A 138 -1.21 -15.12 -9.79
C PHE A 138 -1.10 -16.54 -9.22
N ALA A 139 0.13 -17.07 -9.14
CA ALA A 139 0.37 -18.40 -8.54
C ALA A 139 -0.10 -18.45 -7.07
N TRP A 140 0.08 -17.35 -6.32
CA TRP A 140 -0.36 -17.26 -4.94
C TRP A 140 -1.87 -17.29 -4.77
N VAL A 141 -2.61 -16.50 -5.51
CA VAL A 141 -4.08 -16.41 -5.37
C VAL A 141 -4.79 -17.63 -5.94
N SER A 142 -4.23 -18.25 -6.98
CA SER A 142 -4.81 -19.41 -7.64
C SER A 142 -4.48 -20.75 -6.98
N ARG A 143 -3.59 -20.81 -5.96
CA ARG A 143 -3.12 -22.06 -5.34
C ARG A 143 -4.23 -22.99 -4.78
N SER A 144 -5.41 -22.45 -4.51
CA SER A 144 -6.58 -23.20 -4.04
C SER A 144 -7.85 -22.90 -4.85
N LEU A 145 -7.68 -22.30 -6.01
CA LEU A 145 -8.74 -21.90 -6.96
C LEU A 145 -8.45 -22.50 -8.33
N ASP A 146 -9.35 -22.33 -9.30
CA ASP A 146 -9.09 -22.73 -10.68
C ASP A 146 -8.25 -21.66 -11.41
N PRO A 147 -6.97 -21.92 -11.71
CA PRO A 147 -6.09 -20.97 -12.38
C PRO A 147 -6.53 -20.72 -13.84
N HIS A 148 -7.14 -21.70 -14.52
CA HIS A 148 -7.60 -21.53 -15.88
C HIS A 148 -8.80 -20.59 -15.96
N ALA A 149 -9.74 -20.70 -15.02
CA ALA A 149 -10.87 -19.79 -14.93
C ALA A 149 -10.39 -18.35 -14.63
N ILE A 150 -9.48 -18.18 -13.68
CA ILE A 150 -8.90 -16.85 -13.35
C ILE A 150 -8.17 -16.28 -14.57
N LEU A 151 -7.35 -17.08 -15.26
CA LEU A 151 -6.61 -16.63 -16.43
C LEU A 151 -7.54 -16.28 -17.60
N SER A 152 -8.61 -17.05 -17.79
CA SER A 152 -9.64 -16.75 -18.82
C SER A 152 -10.25 -15.37 -18.59
N TRP A 153 -10.57 -15.03 -17.35
CA TRP A 153 -11.10 -13.71 -16.99
C TRP A 153 -10.05 -12.59 -17.14
N LEU A 154 -8.81 -12.83 -16.73
CA LEU A 154 -7.71 -11.85 -16.82
C LEU A 154 -7.31 -11.56 -18.28
N GLY A 155 -7.41 -12.54 -19.19
CA GLY A 155 -6.84 -12.52 -20.52
C GLY A 155 -5.33 -12.81 -20.56
N ASP A 156 -4.56 -12.20 -19.67
CA ASP A 156 -3.15 -12.51 -19.42
C ASP A 156 -2.75 -12.15 -17.98
N VAL A 157 -1.70 -12.79 -17.45
CA VAL A 157 -1.27 -12.63 -16.06
C VAL A 157 -0.84 -11.18 -15.76
N GLN A 158 -0.22 -10.49 -16.73
CA GLN A 158 0.25 -9.12 -16.55
C GLN A 158 -0.88 -8.10 -16.43
N HIS A 159 -2.14 -8.53 -16.65
CA HIS A 159 -3.32 -7.71 -16.34
C HIS A 159 -3.33 -7.31 -14.84
N ILE A 160 -2.90 -8.18 -13.94
CA ILE A 160 -2.77 -7.89 -12.50
C ILE A 160 -1.88 -6.66 -12.27
N TYR A 161 -0.69 -6.63 -12.89
CA TYR A 161 0.23 -5.50 -12.81
C TYR A 161 -0.38 -4.22 -13.40
N ARG A 162 -0.91 -4.30 -14.64
CA ARG A 162 -1.51 -3.15 -15.32
C ARG A 162 -2.71 -2.59 -14.57
N TRP A 163 -3.49 -3.46 -13.95
CA TRP A 163 -4.64 -3.04 -13.15
C TRP A 163 -4.20 -2.26 -11.91
N GLN A 164 -3.24 -2.76 -11.15
CA GLN A 164 -2.71 -2.07 -9.97
C GLN A 164 -2.00 -0.76 -10.34
N GLU A 165 -1.32 -0.70 -11.51
CA GLU A 165 -0.70 0.52 -12.02
C GLU A 165 -1.72 1.67 -12.16
N ARG A 166 -2.96 1.39 -12.48
CA ARG A 166 -4.02 2.41 -12.56
C ARG A 166 -4.27 3.07 -11.19
N TYR A 167 -4.17 2.33 -10.10
CA TYR A 167 -4.30 2.87 -8.73
C TYR A 167 -3.08 3.71 -8.35
N ALA A 168 -1.88 3.25 -8.67
CA ALA A 168 -0.67 4.05 -8.47
C ALA A 168 -0.72 5.38 -9.22
N ASN A 169 -1.17 5.34 -10.48
CA ASN A 169 -1.35 6.56 -11.29
C ASN A 169 -2.46 7.46 -10.76
N ALA A 170 -3.52 6.91 -10.17
CA ALA A 170 -4.55 7.70 -9.49
C ALA A 170 -3.98 8.44 -8.28
N VAL A 171 -3.16 7.77 -7.45
CA VAL A 171 -2.48 8.41 -6.30
C VAL A 171 -1.60 9.56 -6.76
N ARG A 172 -0.78 9.38 -7.80
CA ARG A 172 0.07 10.46 -8.38
C ARG A 172 -0.76 11.65 -8.87
N LYS A 173 -1.86 11.37 -9.59
CA LYS A 173 -2.78 12.42 -10.07
C LYS A 173 -3.45 13.17 -8.93
N ILE A 174 -3.92 12.46 -7.90
CA ILE A 174 -4.55 13.07 -6.73
C ILE A 174 -3.53 13.95 -6.00
N ALA A 175 -2.31 13.48 -5.78
CA ALA A 175 -1.24 14.24 -5.14
C ALA A 175 -0.99 15.57 -5.87
N ALA A 176 -0.85 15.53 -7.21
CA ALA A 176 -0.64 16.71 -8.02
C ALA A 176 -1.85 17.65 -8.02
N LEU A 177 -3.08 17.14 -8.18
CA LEU A 177 -4.30 17.93 -8.22
C LEU A 177 -4.65 18.59 -6.88
N LYS A 178 -4.29 17.95 -5.78
CA LYS A 178 -4.59 18.40 -4.42
C LYS A 178 -3.41 19.11 -3.76
N ASP A 179 -2.29 19.26 -4.46
CA ASP A 179 -1.05 19.82 -3.90
C ASP A 179 -0.66 19.15 -2.57
N VAL A 180 -0.50 17.83 -2.63
CA VAL A 180 -0.13 16.99 -1.47
C VAL A 180 1.23 16.36 -1.71
N THR A 181 2.07 16.37 -0.68
CA THR A 181 3.37 15.68 -0.73
C THR A 181 3.18 14.20 -1.06
N LEU A 182 3.92 13.75 -2.08
CA LEU A 182 3.94 12.36 -2.51
C LEU A 182 5.30 11.74 -2.22
N VAL A 183 5.31 10.62 -1.50
CA VAL A 183 6.46 9.74 -1.40
C VAL A 183 6.26 8.58 -2.38
N ASP A 184 6.87 8.67 -3.56
CA ASP A 184 6.66 7.68 -4.62
C ASP A 184 7.47 6.40 -4.36
N MET A 185 6.91 5.54 -3.50
CA MET A 185 7.50 4.25 -3.11
C MET A 185 7.60 3.30 -4.30
N ARG A 186 6.62 3.38 -5.23
CA ARG A 186 6.63 2.55 -6.45
C ARG A 186 7.81 2.88 -7.35
N ASP A 187 8.07 4.17 -7.60
CA ASP A 187 9.21 4.59 -8.41
C ASP A 187 10.54 4.11 -7.81
N ALA A 188 10.67 4.21 -6.49
CA ALA A 188 11.85 3.71 -5.78
C ALA A 188 12.07 2.19 -5.97
N PHE A 189 11.00 1.39 -6.04
CA PHE A 189 11.08 -0.04 -6.34
C PHE A 189 11.40 -0.28 -7.81
N LEU A 190 10.74 0.42 -8.73
CA LEU A 190 10.93 0.25 -10.18
C LEU A 190 12.32 0.69 -10.64
N SER A 191 12.97 1.58 -9.91
CA SER A 191 14.37 1.98 -10.17
C SER A 191 15.38 0.88 -9.81
N GLN A 192 14.97 -0.15 -9.07
CA GLN A 192 15.86 -1.28 -8.74
C GLN A 192 15.97 -2.26 -9.91
N ARG A 193 17.16 -2.81 -10.09
CA ARG A 193 17.46 -3.71 -11.23
C ARG A 193 16.59 -4.97 -11.24
N LYS A 194 16.22 -5.48 -10.05
CA LYS A 194 15.46 -6.74 -9.89
C LYS A 194 14.37 -6.54 -8.82
N VAL A 195 13.23 -6.03 -9.23
CA VAL A 195 12.10 -5.79 -8.33
C VAL A 195 11.61 -7.06 -7.63
N ALA A 196 11.63 -8.20 -8.34
CA ALA A 196 11.21 -9.48 -7.78
C ALA A 196 12.01 -9.91 -6.54
N ASP A 197 13.31 -9.52 -6.46
CA ASP A 197 14.16 -9.83 -5.30
C ASP A 197 13.80 -9.02 -4.04
N LEU A 198 12.98 -7.98 -4.18
CA LEU A 198 12.49 -7.13 -3.08
C LEU A 198 11.18 -7.61 -2.48
N LEU A 199 10.53 -8.58 -3.12
CA LEU A 199 9.22 -9.08 -2.74
C LEU A 199 9.31 -10.47 -2.12
N CYS A 200 8.38 -10.78 -1.23
CA CYS A 200 8.16 -12.11 -0.69
C CYS A 200 7.65 -13.07 -1.76
N PHE A 201 7.54 -14.34 -1.40
CA PHE A 201 7.07 -15.42 -2.27
C PHE A 201 5.66 -15.13 -2.87
N ASP A 202 4.82 -14.40 -2.14
CA ASP A 202 3.47 -14.04 -2.57
C ASP A 202 3.41 -12.96 -3.67
N GLY A 203 4.55 -12.32 -3.98
CA GLY A 203 4.67 -11.34 -5.05
C GLY A 203 4.11 -9.94 -4.73
N ILE A 204 3.66 -9.68 -3.49
CA ILE A 204 3.07 -8.38 -3.09
C ILE A 204 3.70 -7.75 -1.86
N HIS A 205 4.10 -8.55 -0.86
CA HIS A 205 4.70 -8.00 0.35
C HIS A 205 6.20 -7.78 0.17
N PRO A 206 6.75 -6.62 0.56
CA PRO A 206 8.19 -6.42 0.54
C PRO A 206 8.87 -7.32 1.57
N ASN A 207 9.99 -7.93 1.19
CA ASN A 207 10.86 -8.64 2.12
C ASN A 207 11.80 -7.66 2.86
N ALA A 208 12.81 -8.17 3.57
CA ALA A 208 13.75 -7.31 4.31
C ALA A 208 14.48 -6.31 3.39
N GLN A 209 14.87 -6.72 2.17
CA GLN A 209 15.49 -5.82 1.20
C GLN A 209 14.50 -4.78 0.66
N GLY A 210 13.25 -5.18 0.42
CA GLY A 210 12.17 -4.26 0.06
C GLY A 210 11.91 -3.23 1.16
N HIS A 211 11.91 -3.64 2.43
CA HIS A 211 11.81 -2.72 3.57
C HIS A 211 13.01 -1.77 3.69
N ASP A 212 14.21 -2.17 3.24
CA ASP A 212 15.36 -1.28 3.16
C ASP A 212 15.16 -0.19 2.09
N VAL A 213 14.59 -0.53 0.93
CA VAL A 213 14.22 0.45 -0.10
C VAL A 213 13.18 1.43 0.45
N LEU A 214 12.11 0.95 1.10
CA LEU A 214 11.10 1.81 1.73
C LEU A 214 11.71 2.78 2.74
N TYR A 215 12.60 2.28 3.60
CA TYR A 215 13.30 3.08 4.61
C TYR A 215 14.11 4.21 3.97
N ARG A 216 14.97 3.88 2.99
CA ARG A 216 15.82 4.89 2.32
C ARG A 216 14.98 5.93 1.58
N THR A 217 13.85 5.53 1.03
CA THR A 217 12.95 6.42 0.29
C THR A 217 12.23 7.38 1.23
N ALA A 218 11.77 6.92 2.39
CA ALA A 218 11.03 7.74 3.34
C ALA A 218 11.93 8.64 4.20
N MET A 219 13.15 8.22 4.51
CA MET A 219 14.09 8.89 5.42
C MET A 219 14.27 10.39 5.14
N PRO A 220 14.49 10.85 3.89
CA PRO A 220 14.66 12.27 3.59
C PRO A 220 13.47 13.14 3.99
N TYR A 221 12.24 12.61 3.95
CA TYR A 221 11.03 13.35 4.31
C TYR A 221 10.85 13.57 5.81
N LEU A 222 11.58 12.83 6.64
CA LEU A 222 11.53 12.95 8.10
C LEU A 222 12.72 13.75 8.66
N THR A 223 13.74 14.00 7.86
CA THR A 223 14.98 14.69 8.28
C THR A 223 15.09 16.11 7.73
N MET A 224 14.12 16.54 6.90
CA MET A 224 13.97 17.93 6.45
C MET A 224 13.17 18.69 7.52
#